data_7915e16be265ed9f2df403f0a7e95081
#
_entry.id   7915e16be265ed9f2df403f0a7e95081
#
_cell.length_a   1.000
_cell.length_b   1.000
_cell.length_c   1.000
_cell.angle_alpha   90.00
_cell.angle_beta   90.00
_cell.angle_gamma   90.00
#
_symmetry.space_group_name_H-M   'P 1'
#
loop_
_entity.id
_entity.type
_entity.pdbx_description
1 polymer ?
#
loop_
_entity_poly.entity_id
_entity_poly.type
_entity_poly.pdbx_seq_one_letter_code
_entity_poly.pdbx_strand_id
1 'polypeptide(L)'
;MTKILLVEDNELNRDMLSRRLQRRGYAVAMAVDGQQGVEMAVSESPALILMDMSLPVIDGWEAARRVKTDDRTRHIPIIALTAHAMDGDEEKARAAGCDDYDVKPVELPRLLGKIEALLT
;
A
#
# COMPACT_ATOMS: atom_id res chain seq x y z
N MET A 1 -18.08 2.11 4.17
CA MET A 1 -16.79 2.80 4.32
C MET A 1 -15.79 2.32 3.28
N THR A 2 -15.00 3.24 2.77
CA THR A 2 -13.91 2.87 1.88
C THR A 2 -12.83 2.10 2.64
N LYS A 3 -12.47 0.94 2.15
CA LYS A 3 -11.50 0.07 2.81
C LYS A 3 -10.12 0.22 2.18
N ILE A 4 -9.12 0.42 3.03
CA ILE A 4 -7.72 0.46 2.64
C ILE A 4 -7.01 -0.75 3.23
N LEU A 5 -6.24 -1.46 2.42
CA LEU A 5 -5.36 -2.52 2.90
C LEU A 5 -3.98 -1.92 3.16
N LEU A 6 -3.54 -1.97 4.39
CA LEU A 6 -2.21 -1.50 4.79
C LEU A 6 -1.29 -2.69 4.98
N VAL A 7 -0.23 -2.78 4.18
CA VAL A 7 0.75 -3.85 4.27
C VAL A 7 2.04 -3.28 4.84
N GLU A 8 2.30 -3.58 6.09
CA GLU A 8 3.41 -3.02 6.86
C GLU A 8 3.85 -4.03 7.92
N ASP A 9 5.12 -4.39 7.94
CA ASP A 9 5.63 -5.38 8.88
C ASP A 9 5.97 -4.83 10.26
N ASN A 10 6.25 -3.53 10.37
CA ASN A 10 6.54 -2.90 11.66
C ASN A 10 5.24 -2.63 12.41
N GLU A 11 5.07 -3.27 13.56
CA GLU A 11 3.84 -3.18 14.34
C GLU A 11 3.50 -1.76 14.75
N LEU A 12 4.49 -0.99 15.19
CA LEU A 12 4.27 0.38 15.65
C LEU A 12 3.82 1.28 14.48
N ASN A 13 4.50 1.18 13.34
CA ASN A 13 4.13 1.95 12.17
C ASN A 13 2.75 1.56 11.65
N ARG A 14 2.46 0.28 11.64
CA ARG A 14 1.16 -0.25 11.21
C ARG A 14 0.04 0.27 12.08
N ASP A 15 0.23 0.22 13.41
CA ASP A 15 -0.77 0.68 14.35
C ASP A 15 -1.00 2.19 14.22
N MET A 16 0.07 2.98 14.16
CA MET A 16 -0.04 4.44 14.06
C MET A 16 -0.76 4.85 12.78
N LEU A 17 -0.36 4.32 11.64
CA LEU A 17 -0.95 4.71 10.36
C LEU A 17 -2.39 4.25 10.24
N SER A 18 -2.69 3.01 10.68
CA SER A 18 -4.06 2.51 10.62
C SER A 18 -5.02 3.37 11.44
N ARG A 19 -4.61 3.79 12.64
CA ARG A 19 -5.43 4.65 13.49
C ARG A 19 -5.69 6.01 12.84
N ARG A 20 -4.67 6.59 12.22
CA ARG A 20 -4.81 7.89 11.55
C ARG A 20 -5.76 7.80 10.37
N LEU A 21 -5.68 6.73 9.60
CA LEU A 21 -6.59 6.50 8.48
C LEU A 21 -8.03 6.29 8.96
N GLN A 22 -8.21 5.53 10.04
CA GLN A 22 -9.53 5.30 10.62
C GLN A 22 -10.18 6.61 11.08
N ARG A 23 -9.39 7.51 11.64
CA ARG A 23 -9.91 8.83 12.05
C ARG A 23 -10.39 9.67 10.88
N ARG A 24 -9.92 9.37 9.68
CA ARG A 24 -10.34 10.06 8.45
C ARG A 24 -11.49 9.36 7.76
N GLY A 25 -12.08 8.34 8.39
CA GLY A 25 -13.27 7.68 7.89
C GLY A 25 -13.02 6.45 7.04
N TYR A 26 -11.79 5.95 6.99
CA TYR A 26 -11.48 4.74 6.23
C TYR A 26 -11.59 3.50 7.12
N ALA A 27 -12.06 2.40 6.55
CA ALA A 27 -11.88 1.09 7.15
C ALA A 27 -10.49 0.61 6.77
N VAL A 28 -9.77 -0.03 7.70
CA VAL A 28 -8.39 -0.47 7.44
C VAL A 28 -8.26 -1.95 7.75
N ALA A 29 -7.84 -2.73 6.74
CA ALA A 29 -7.37 -4.09 6.92
C ALA A 29 -5.84 -4.05 6.94
N MET A 30 -5.21 -4.93 7.73
CA MET A 30 -3.77 -4.89 7.92
C MET A 30 -3.13 -6.23 7.59
N ALA A 31 -2.03 -6.19 6.83
CA ALA A 31 -1.21 -7.34 6.52
C ALA A 31 0.20 -7.10 7.05
N VAL A 32 0.90 -8.14 7.46
CA VAL A 32 2.19 -8.03 8.14
C VAL A 32 3.38 -8.39 7.26
N ASP A 33 3.13 -8.96 6.08
CA ASP A 33 4.17 -9.29 5.11
C ASP A 33 3.61 -9.25 3.70
N GLY A 34 4.49 -9.41 2.71
CA GLY A 34 4.09 -9.31 1.32
C GLY A 34 3.16 -10.43 0.86
N GLN A 35 3.37 -11.65 1.36
CA GLN A 35 2.51 -12.79 1.01
C GLN A 35 1.10 -12.57 1.56
N GLN A 36 0.99 -12.16 2.80
CA GLN A 36 -0.31 -11.86 3.41
C GLN A 36 -1.00 -10.72 2.67
N GLY A 37 -0.22 -9.71 2.24
CA GLY A 37 -0.75 -8.59 1.46
C GLY A 37 -1.39 -9.04 0.16
N VAL A 38 -0.74 -9.95 -0.57
CA VAL A 38 -1.29 -10.49 -1.82
C VAL A 38 -2.58 -11.28 -1.55
N GLU A 39 -2.57 -12.12 -0.53
CA GLU A 39 -3.75 -12.91 -0.17
C GLU A 39 -4.93 -12.03 0.26
N MET A 40 -4.67 -11.00 1.06
CA MET A 40 -5.71 -10.10 1.55
C MET A 40 -6.21 -9.14 0.46
N ALA A 41 -5.41 -8.85 -0.56
CA ALA A 41 -5.91 -8.10 -1.72
C ALA A 41 -7.09 -8.83 -2.37
N VAL A 42 -7.05 -10.15 -2.38
CA VAL A 42 -8.16 -10.98 -2.89
C VAL A 42 -9.30 -11.05 -1.87
N SER A 43 -8.98 -11.45 -0.63
CA SER A 43 -10.01 -11.75 0.37
C SER A 43 -10.75 -10.52 0.89
N GLU A 44 -10.08 -9.37 0.99
CA GLU A 44 -10.67 -8.15 1.53
C GLU A 44 -11.24 -7.22 0.47
N SER A 45 -10.86 -7.40 -0.78
CA SER A 45 -11.29 -6.54 -1.90
C SER A 45 -11.18 -5.05 -1.55
N PRO A 46 -10.00 -4.56 -1.14
CA PRO A 46 -9.87 -3.17 -0.72
C PRO A 46 -10.02 -2.22 -1.92
N ALA A 47 -10.36 -0.97 -1.61
CA ALA A 47 -10.44 0.07 -2.63
C ALA A 47 -9.05 0.59 -3.01
N LEU A 48 -8.06 0.41 -2.12
CA LEU A 48 -6.70 0.89 -2.33
C LEU A 48 -5.76 0.13 -1.41
N ILE A 49 -4.52 -0.07 -1.84
CA ILE A 49 -3.48 -0.72 -1.05
C ILE A 49 -2.34 0.26 -0.78
N LEU A 50 -1.95 0.37 0.48
CA LEU A 50 -0.70 1.03 0.88
C LEU A 50 0.31 -0.09 1.14
N MET A 51 1.37 -0.14 0.33
CA MET A 51 2.32 -1.26 0.33
C MET A 51 3.72 -0.79 0.68
N ASP A 52 4.21 -1.21 1.86
CA ASP A 52 5.60 -1.00 2.21
C ASP A 52 6.47 -1.83 1.25
N MET A 53 7.56 -1.22 0.75
CA MET A 53 8.43 -1.92 -0.19
C MET A 53 9.44 -2.82 0.51
N SER A 54 9.73 -2.60 1.80
CA SER A 54 10.71 -3.37 2.58
C SER A 54 10.04 -4.45 3.43
N LEU A 55 9.32 -5.37 2.78
CA LEU A 55 8.55 -6.40 3.47
C LEU A 55 9.32 -7.73 3.55
N PRO A 56 9.07 -8.53 4.61
CA PRO A 56 9.59 -9.89 4.66
C PRO A 56 8.73 -10.86 3.84
N VAL A 57 9.24 -12.07 3.66
CA VAL A 57 8.66 -13.19 2.90
C VAL A 57 8.76 -12.93 1.40
N ILE A 58 7.94 -12.01 0.88
CA ILE A 58 8.16 -11.41 -0.44
C ILE A 58 8.13 -9.91 -0.26
N ASP A 59 9.02 -9.20 -0.95
CA ASP A 59 9.10 -7.74 -0.80
C ASP A 59 7.91 -7.05 -1.47
N GLY A 60 7.78 -5.75 -1.21
CA GLY A 60 6.66 -4.97 -1.72
C GLY A 60 6.64 -4.87 -3.24
N TRP A 61 7.81 -4.86 -3.90
CA TRP A 61 7.89 -4.84 -5.36
C TRP A 61 7.25 -6.09 -5.97
N GLU A 62 7.62 -7.26 -5.44
CA GLU A 62 7.07 -8.53 -5.92
C GLU A 62 5.58 -8.66 -5.56
N ALA A 63 5.20 -8.24 -4.34
CA ALA A 63 3.80 -8.26 -3.93
C ALA A 63 2.94 -7.40 -4.87
N ALA A 64 3.42 -6.19 -5.19
CA ALA A 64 2.72 -5.30 -6.11
C ALA A 64 2.55 -5.94 -7.50
N ARG A 65 3.62 -6.55 -8.02
CA ARG A 65 3.55 -7.25 -9.31
C ARG A 65 2.49 -8.35 -9.30
N ARG A 66 2.43 -9.13 -8.24
CA ARG A 66 1.45 -10.22 -8.12
C ARG A 66 0.02 -9.70 -8.09
N VAL A 67 -0.20 -8.61 -7.35
CA VAL A 67 -1.52 -7.96 -7.31
C VAL A 67 -1.91 -7.45 -8.70
N LYS A 68 -0.98 -6.81 -9.41
CA LYS A 68 -1.26 -6.19 -10.71
C LYS A 68 -1.34 -7.18 -11.86
N THR A 69 -0.88 -8.41 -11.68
CA THR A 69 -0.97 -9.44 -12.73
C THR A 69 -2.10 -10.43 -12.49
N ASP A 70 -2.81 -10.33 -11.38
CA ASP A 70 -3.98 -11.17 -11.07
C ASP A 70 -5.25 -10.43 -11.49
N ASP A 71 -6.07 -11.07 -12.34
CA ASP A 71 -7.30 -10.46 -12.84
C ASP A 71 -8.27 -10.02 -11.74
N ARG A 72 -8.21 -10.67 -10.58
CA ARG A 72 -9.08 -10.38 -9.44
C ARG A 72 -8.69 -9.10 -8.72
N THR A 73 -7.43 -8.66 -8.82
CA THR A 73 -6.88 -7.57 -8.00
C THR A 73 -6.20 -6.47 -8.82
N ARG A 74 -5.97 -6.69 -10.11
CA ARG A 74 -5.18 -5.73 -10.93
C ARG A 74 -5.80 -4.33 -11.00
N HIS A 75 -7.09 -4.21 -10.76
CA HIS A 75 -7.80 -2.92 -10.77
C HIS A 75 -7.59 -2.10 -9.50
N ILE A 76 -7.04 -2.72 -8.45
CA ILE A 76 -6.87 -2.04 -7.16
C ILE A 76 -5.65 -1.12 -7.22
N PRO A 77 -5.81 0.20 -6.97
CA PRO A 77 -4.66 1.11 -6.96
C PRO A 77 -3.73 0.80 -5.80
N ILE A 78 -2.43 0.90 -6.06
CA ILE A 78 -1.38 0.66 -5.06
C ILE A 78 -0.53 1.91 -4.93
N ILE A 79 -0.34 2.37 -3.69
CA ILE A 79 0.66 3.39 -3.37
C ILE A 79 1.83 2.70 -2.69
N ALA A 80 3.01 2.78 -3.30
CA ALA A 80 4.23 2.24 -2.72
C ALA A 80 4.74 3.15 -1.61
N LEU A 81 5.05 2.59 -0.44
CA LEU A 81 5.68 3.34 0.66
C LEU A 81 7.15 2.92 0.72
N THR A 82 8.05 3.85 0.43
CA THR A 82 9.48 3.56 0.36
C THR A 82 10.24 4.35 1.42
N ALA A 83 11.28 3.73 1.98
CA ALA A 83 12.16 4.40 2.95
C ALA A 83 13.11 5.38 2.29
N HIS A 84 13.28 5.29 0.98
CA HIS A 84 14.25 6.10 0.24
C HIS A 84 13.61 6.82 -0.93
N ALA A 85 13.76 8.15 -0.95
CA ALA A 85 13.34 8.98 -2.08
C ALA A 85 14.49 9.08 -3.11
N MET A 86 15.26 7.99 -3.26
CA MET A 86 16.43 7.97 -4.14
C MET A 86 16.02 7.70 -5.59
N ASP A 87 16.91 8.09 -6.50
CA ASP A 87 16.73 7.84 -7.92
C ASP A 87 16.47 6.34 -8.15
N GLY A 88 15.44 6.04 -8.93
CA GLY A 88 15.08 4.68 -9.29
C GLY A 88 13.93 4.08 -8.51
N ASP A 89 13.62 4.56 -7.31
CA ASP A 89 12.49 4.03 -6.53
C ASP A 89 11.15 4.31 -7.22
N GLU A 90 10.99 5.51 -7.76
CA GLU A 90 9.79 5.84 -8.52
C GLU A 90 9.64 4.95 -9.74
N GLU A 91 10.75 4.73 -10.47
CA GLU A 91 10.73 3.87 -11.65
C GLU A 91 10.45 2.42 -11.27
N LYS A 92 11.00 1.94 -10.16
CA LYS A 92 10.72 0.60 -9.65
C LYS A 92 9.24 0.44 -9.30
N ALA A 93 8.65 1.45 -8.66
CA ALA A 93 7.24 1.42 -8.31
C ALA A 93 6.39 1.32 -9.56
N ARG A 94 6.66 2.13 -10.57
CA ARG A 94 5.94 2.10 -11.84
C ARG A 94 6.12 0.77 -12.57
N ALA A 95 7.35 0.24 -12.58
CA ALA A 95 7.64 -1.05 -13.21
C ALA A 95 6.92 -2.20 -12.52
N ALA A 96 6.69 -2.10 -11.20
CA ALA A 96 5.93 -3.09 -10.45
C ALA A 96 4.42 -2.91 -10.63
N GLY A 97 3.98 -1.85 -11.30
CA GLY A 97 2.57 -1.57 -11.55
C GLY A 97 1.90 -0.69 -10.50
N CYS A 98 2.68 -0.09 -9.59
CA CYS A 98 2.11 0.82 -8.59
C CYS A 98 1.59 2.09 -9.26
N ASP A 99 0.49 2.62 -8.73
CA ASP A 99 -0.17 3.80 -9.29
C ASP A 99 0.44 5.10 -8.79
N ASP A 100 1.06 5.05 -7.60
CA ASP A 100 1.77 6.19 -7.04
C ASP A 100 2.78 5.67 -6.01
N TYR A 101 3.55 6.57 -5.46
CA TYR A 101 4.49 6.23 -4.39
C TYR A 101 4.56 7.38 -3.38
N ASP A 102 5.01 7.08 -2.18
CA ASP A 102 5.30 8.09 -1.17
C ASP A 102 6.50 7.63 -0.34
N VAL A 103 7.12 8.56 0.35
CA VAL A 103 8.34 8.29 1.11
C VAL A 103 8.05 8.27 2.60
N LYS A 104 8.81 7.46 3.34
CA LYS A 104 8.78 7.46 4.79
C LYS A 104 9.81 8.47 5.32
N PRO A 105 9.53 9.14 6.43
CA PRO A 105 8.34 8.97 7.28
C PRO A 105 7.09 9.54 6.60
N VAL A 106 5.96 8.89 6.85
CA VAL A 106 4.70 9.27 6.24
C VAL A 106 4.24 10.62 6.78
N GLU A 107 3.95 11.53 5.86
CA GLU A 107 3.27 12.79 6.18
C GLU A 107 1.81 12.64 5.76
N LEU A 108 0.92 12.60 6.74
CA LEU A 108 -0.46 12.24 6.50
C LEU A 108 -1.18 13.14 5.49
N PRO A 109 -1.06 14.49 5.55
CA PRO A 109 -1.74 15.33 4.55
C PRO A 109 -1.32 15.02 3.12
N ARG A 110 -0.03 14.77 2.89
CA ARG A 110 0.49 14.43 1.57
C ARG A 110 -0.05 13.07 1.12
N LEU A 111 -0.01 12.07 2.01
CA LEU A 111 -0.50 10.74 1.69
C LEU A 111 -2.00 10.75 1.42
N LEU A 112 -2.77 11.47 2.22
CA LEU A 112 -4.22 11.58 2.03
C LEU A 112 -4.57 12.19 0.68
N GLY A 113 -3.81 13.18 0.22
CA GLY A 113 -4.01 13.76 -1.09
C GLY A 113 -3.83 12.73 -2.20
N LYS A 114 -2.83 11.86 -2.09
CA LYS A 114 -2.59 10.79 -3.06
C LYS A 114 -3.69 9.74 -3.02
N ILE A 115 -4.13 9.37 -1.82
CA ILE A 115 -5.23 8.41 -1.65
C ILE A 115 -6.50 8.95 -2.30
N GLU A 116 -6.86 10.19 -2.00
CA GLU A 116 -8.07 10.81 -2.55
C GLU A 116 -8.01 10.90 -4.07
N ALA A 117 -6.84 11.24 -4.62
CA ALA A 117 -6.67 11.33 -6.06
C ALA A 117 -6.91 9.99 -6.76
N LEU A 118 -6.50 8.89 -6.13
CA LEU A 118 -6.68 7.55 -6.73
C LEU A 118 -8.08 6.99 -6.51
N LEU A 119 -8.82 7.49 -5.53
CA LEU A 119 -10.17 7.01 -5.23
C LEU A 119 -11.27 7.79 -5.94
N THR A 120 -10.92 8.87 -6.59
CA THR A 120 -11.89 9.66 -7.39
C THR A 120 -11.82 9.32 -8.92
#